data_0363ea153797e58e641c1ea9e8731df9
#
_entry.id   0363ea153797e58e641c1ea9e8731df9
#
_cell.length_a   1.000
_cell.length_b   1.000
_cell.length_c   1.000
_cell.angle_alpha   90.00
_cell.angle_beta   90.00
_cell.angle_gamma   90.00
#
_symmetry.space_group_name_H-M   'P 1'
#
loop_
_entity.id
_entity.type
_entity.pdbx_description
1 polymer ?
#
loop_
_entity_poly.entity_id
_entity_poly.type
_entity_poly.pdbx_seq_one_letter_code
_entity_poly.pdbx_strand_id
1 'polypeptide(L)'
;MKIIIAGAGEVGFHLAKLLSYESLDITLIDIDKDRLNYAEGHLDIKTLRGNASSLALLKESDVAESDLFIAVTGSESVNITVSILAKQLGSKKTIARISNAEFINADENISFLDIGVDELISPEDLAASEILQLLDQSAFSNSYEFEEGALIMIGTKLGANVPFIGKTIKEAASVFSDVHFMPIAIQRKGTQFTMIPRGDTIFEEGDTVFFITLEEGVEEIQKLSGKSNKPIKNVMILGGSKIGINTAKELCEKKFRVILLEQNKLKAMEIDELMPDAMVIHGDGRSSELLDEEAIESMDAFISVTENSETNIMSCLMASSKGVQKTIALVENMDYFHLSQAIGIDTLINKKLLTANTIFRYIRRGEVVDMTTLNNLNAEILEFVVKSDSKVANCRIKDLDFPRRATIGGVIKDNKGIIALGDYRILPGDRVVVCALPRAIKRVEGLFL
;
A
#
# COMPACT_ATOMS: atom_id res chain seq x y z
N MET A 1 16.37 -7.63 -16.97
CA MET A 1 16.09 -8.44 -15.78
C MET A 1 15.08 -9.52 -16.15
N LYS A 2 15.35 -10.77 -15.79
CA LYS A 2 14.50 -11.94 -16.09
C LYS A 2 13.78 -12.37 -14.81
N ILE A 3 12.45 -12.39 -14.85
CA ILE A 3 11.60 -12.69 -13.69
C ILE A 3 10.71 -13.90 -14.03
N ILE A 4 10.67 -14.86 -13.11
CA ILE A 4 9.79 -16.02 -13.21
C ILE A 4 8.77 -15.96 -12.08
N ILE A 5 7.48 -16.06 -12.42
CA ILE A 5 6.37 -16.04 -11.48
C ILE A 5 5.68 -17.40 -11.50
N ALA A 6 5.67 -18.10 -10.39
CA ALA A 6 4.95 -19.36 -10.20
C ALA A 6 3.60 -19.10 -9.53
N GLY A 7 2.52 -19.30 -10.27
CA GLY A 7 1.13 -19.04 -9.90
C GLY A 7 0.52 -17.89 -10.70
N ALA A 8 -0.45 -18.19 -11.58
CA ALA A 8 -1.22 -17.24 -12.36
C ALA A 8 -2.58 -16.90 -11.72
N GLY A 9 -2.67 -17.01 -10.40
CA GLY A 9 -3.80 -16.49 -9.63
C GLY A 9 -3.83 -14.96 -9.64
N GLU A 10 -4.76 -14.35 -8.91
CA GLU A 10 -4.94 -12.89 -8.92
C GLU A 10 -3.68 -12.11 -8.53
N VAL A 11 -2.92 -12.57 -7.53
CA VAL A 11 -1.65 -11.94 -7.13
C VAL A 11 -0.62 -12.04 -8.26
N GLY A 12 -0.40 -13.24 -8.80
CA GLY A 12 0.59 -13.46 -9.87
C GLY A 12 0.25 -12.74 -11.16
N PHE A 13 -1.02 -12.75 -11.56
CA PHE A 13 -1.49 -12.00 -12.74
C PHE A 13 -1.32 -10.49 -12.55
N HIS A 14 -1.72 -9.95 -11.39
CA HIS A 14 -1.60 -8.51 -11.13
C HIS A 14 -0.13 -8.07 -11.09
N LEU A 15 0.73 -8.89 -10.46
CA LEU A 15 2.18 -8.66 -10.44
C LEU A 15 2.77 -8.70 -11.86
N ALA A 16 2.43 -9.73 -12.66
CA ALA A 16 2.87 -9.82 -14.05
C ALA A 16 2.41 -8.60 -14.86
N LYS A 17 1.19 -8.10 -14.62
CA LYS A 17 0.67 -6.89 -15.25
C LYS A 17 1.47 -5.65 -14.84
N LEU A 18 1.77 -5.45 -13.57
CA LEU A 18 2.61 -4.32 -13.11
C LEU A 18 3.99 -4.36 -13.77
N LEU A 19 4.61 -5.55 -13.79
CA LEU A 19 5.95 -5.73 -14.33
C LEU A 19 6.01 -5.65 -15.87
N SER A 20 4.94 -5.99 -16.58
CA SER A 20 4.89 -5.92 -18.05
C SER A 20 5.07 -4.51 -18.60
N TYR A 21 4.75 -3.47 -17.81
CA TYR A 21 5.01 -2.08 -18.19
C TYR A 21 6.50 -1.68 -18.08
N GLU A 22 7.34 -2.52 -17.45
CA GLU A 22 8.74 -2.19 -17.12
C GLU A 22 9.77 -2.73 -18.15
N SER A 23 9.34 -3.29 -19.28
CA SER A 23 10.23 -3.91 -20.28
C SER A 23 11.12 -5.01 -19.71
N LEU A 24 10.58 -5.82 -18.81
CA LEU A 24 11.22 -6.97 -18.20
C LEU A 24 10.86 -8.26 -18.93
N ASP A 25 11.76 -9.25 -18.90
CA ASP A 25 11.51 -10.59 -19.43
C ASP A 25 10.76 -11.41 -18.36
N ILE A 26 9.45 -11.60 -18.58
CA ILE A 26 8.57 -12.22 -17.60
C ILE A 26 8.11 -13.59 -18.11
N THR A 27 8.29 -14.62 -17.28
CA THR A 27 7.72 -15.94 -17.49
C THR A 27 6.72 -16.25 -16.38
N LEU A 28 5.45 -16.54 -16.74
CA LEU A 28 4.39 -16.91 -15.83
C LEU A 28 4.10 -18.41 -15.91
N ILE A 29 4.16 -19.13 -14.78
CA ILE A 29 3.96 -20.58 -14.70
C ILE A 29 2.67 -20.87 -13.93
N ASP A 30 1.78 -21.70 -14.49
CA ASP A 30 0.61 -22.25 -13.78
C ASP A 30 0.19 -23.61 -14.35
N ILE A 31 -0.53 -24.40 -13.56
CA ILE A 31 -1.15 -25.64 -14.00
C ILE A 31 -2.43 -25.39 -14.80
N ASP A 32 -3.09 -24.27 -14.53
CA ASP A 32 -4.38 -23.88 -15.09
C ASP A 32 -4.18 -23.17 -16.44
N LYS A 33 -4.66 -23.84 -17.50
CA LYS A 33 -4.56 -23.33 -18.87
C LYS A 33 -5.38 -22.06 -19.09
N ASP A 34 -6.54 -21.93 -18.46
CA ASP A 34 -7.45 -20.82 -18.71
C ASP A 34 -6.89 -19.53 -18.10
N ARG A 35 -6.25 -19.62 -16.95
CA ARG A 35 -5.52 -18.49 -16.34
C ARG A 35 -4.35 -18.02 -17.21
N LEU A 36 -3.59 -18.96 -17.77
CA LEU A 36 -2.48 -18.64 -18.67
C LEU A 36 -2.98 -18.02 -19.98
N ASN A 37 -4.02 -18.59 -20.61
CA ASN A 37 -4.64 -18.01 -21.80
C ASN A 37 -5.17 -16.58 -21.54
N TYR A 38 -5.77 -16.35 -20.37
CA TYR A 38 -6.20 -15.01 -19.97
C TYR A 38 -5.02 -14.04 -19.86
N ALA A 39 -3.92 -14.49 -19.26
CA ALA A 39 -2.71 -13.68 -19.14
C ALA A 39 -2.10 -13.34 -20.50
N GLU A 40 -1.96 -14.31 -21.40
CA GLU A 40 -1.46 -14.11 -22.78
C GLU A 40 -2.33 -13.14 -23.59
N GLY A 41 -3.65 -13.18 -23.40
CA GLY A 41 -4.57 -12.29 -24.09
C GLY A 41 -4.49 -10.82 -23.63
N HIS A 42 -3.88 -10.55 -22.47
CA HIS A 42 -3.87 -9.22 -21.87
C HIS A 42 -2.46 -8.64 -21.65
N LEU A 43 -1.44 -9.49 -21.61
CA LEU A 43 -0.06 -9.10 -21.27
C LEU A 43 0.91 -9.66 -22.31
N ASP A 44 1.95 -8.89 -22.62
CA ASP A 44 3.06 -9.35 -23.45
C ASP A 44 4.12 -10.05 -22.57
N ILE A 45 3.84 -11.33 -22.24
CA ILE A 45 4.68 -12.14 -21.35
C ILE A 45 4.74 -13.58 -21.86
N LYS A 46 5.81 -14.30 -21.48
CA LYS A 46 5.91 -15.75 -21.74
C LYS A 46 5.09 -16.51 -20.71
N THR A 47 4.33 -17.53 -21.14
CA THR A 47 3.65 -18.45 -20.23
C THR A 47 4.15 -19.87 -20.39
N LEU A 48 4.18 -20.61 -19.28
CA LEU A 48 4.52 -22.04 -19.27
C LEU A 48 3.48 -22.82 -18.45
N ARG A 49 2.87 -23.81 -19.09
CA ARG A 49 1.87 -24.64 -18.42
C ARG A 49 2.51 -25.84 -17.72
N GLY A 50 2.33 -25.95 -16.41
CA GLY A 50 2.73 -27.13 -15.68
C GLY A 50 2.86 -26.90 -14.17
N ASN A 51 3.27 -27.94 -13.47
CA ASN A 51 3.51 -27.86 -12.05
C ASN A 51 4.88 -27.20 -11.78
N ALA A 52 4.87 -26.05 -11.12
CA ALA A 52 6.09 -25.31 -10.78
C ALA A 52 7.10 -26.12 -9.93
N SER A 53 6.67 -27.18 -9.23
CA SER A 53 7.57 -28.10 -8.52
C SER A 53 8.32 -29.08 -9.45
N SER A 54 8.04 -29.10 -10.76
CA SER A 54 8.72 -29.94 -11.72
C SER A 54 10.10 -29.37 -12.07
N LEU A 55 11.16 -30.10 -11.78
CA LEU A 55 12.53 -29.72 -12.15
C LEU A 55 12.70 -29.56 -13.67
N ALA A 56 11.98 -30.36 -14.47
CA ALA A 56 12.01 -30.23 -15.92
C ALA A 56 11.42 -28.88 -16.36
N LEU A 57 10.28 -28.49 -15.80
CA LEU A 57 9.62 -27.23 -16.11
C LEU A 57 10.44 -26.02 -15.63
N LEU A 58 11.03 -26.09 -14.44
CA LEU A 58 11.93 -25.06 -13.94
C LEU A 58 13.14 -24.85 -14.85
N LYS A 59 13.72 -25.94 -15.38
CA LYS A 59 14.80 -25.86 -16.37
C LYS A 59 14.32 -25.27 -17.70
N GLU A 60 13.12 -25.66 -18.17
CA GLU A 60 12.49 -25.13 -19.39
C GLU A 60 12.20 -23.61 -19.27
N SER A 61 11.92 -23.14 -18.05
CA SER A 61 11.73 -21.70 -17.79
C SER A 61 13.04 -20.91 -17.74
N ASP A 62 14.20 -21.57 -17.90
CA ASP A 62 15.55 -21.00 -17.75
C ASP A 62 15.75 -20.36 -16.36
N VAL A 63 15.30 -21.03 -15.32
CA VAL A 63 15.37 -20.55 -13.93
C VAL A 63 16.80 -20.19 -13.50
N ALA A 64 17.81 -20.89 -14.02
CA ALA A 64 19.21 -20.62 -13.72
C ALA A 64 19.70 -19.22 -14.15
N GLU A 65 19.02 -18.60 -15.12
CA GLU A 65 19.34 -17.26 -15.63
C GLU A 65 18.42 -16.20 -15.02
N SER A 66 17.47 -16.60 -14.13
CA SER A 66 16.53 -15.66 -13.55
C SER A 66 17.21 -14.76 -12.51
N ASP A 67 16.92 -13.47 -12.60
CA ASP A 67 17.31 -12.51 -11.58
C ASP A 67 16.43 -12.65 -10.33
N LEU A 68 15.16 -13.05 -10.54
CA LEU A 68 14.19 -13.23 -9.47
C LEU A 68 13.19 -14.33 -9.80
N PHE A 69 12.93 -15.19 -8.83
CA PHE A 69 11.88 -16.19 -8.85
C PHE A 69 10.84 -15.89 -7.76
N ILE A 70 9.56 -15.83 -8.13
CA ILE A 70 8.47 -15.43 -7.24
C ILE A 70 7.44 -16.56 -7.18
N ALA A 71 7.24 -17.16 -6.01
CA ALA A 71 6.26 -18.20 -5.78
C ALA A 71 5.01 -17.64 -5.08
N VAL A 72 3.89 -17.56 -5.80
CA VAL A 72 2.61 -16.99 -5.32
C VAL A 72 1.43 -17.92 -5.66
N THR A 73 1.65 -19.23 -5.61
CA THR A 73 0.59 -20.23 -5.79
C THR A 73 -0.37 -20.24 -4.59
N GLY A 74 -1.44 -21.02 -4.68
CA GLY A 74 -2.40 -21.19 -3.57
C GLY A 74 -1.88 -22.00 -2.38
N SER A 75 -0.69 -22.59 -2.45
CA SER A 75 -0.11 -23.44 -1.40
C SER A 75 1.23 -22.91 -0.93
N GLU A 76 1.31 -22.54 0.34
CA GLU A 76 2.56 -22.04 0.96
C GLU A 76 3.68 -23.08 0.95
N SER A 77 3.36 -24.36 1.18
CA SER A 77 4.34 -25.45 1.12
C SER A 77 4.94 -25.60 -0.29
N VAL A 78 4.12 -25.42 -1.33
CA VAL A 78 4.60 -25.38 -2.72
C VAL A 78 5.46 -24.15 -2.93
N ASN A 79 5.03 -22.97 -2.46
CA ASN A 79 5.76 -21.73 -2.64
C ASN A 79 7.17 -21.80 -2.01
N ILE A 80 7.29 -22.31 -0.79
CA ILE A 80 8.58 -22.52 -0.12
C ILE A 80 9.42 -23.52 -0.92
N THR A 81 8.86 -24.69 -1.24
CA THR A 81 9.59 -25.76 -1.96
C THR A 81 10.11 -25.28 -3.31
N VAL A 82 9.28 -24.63 -4.12
CA VAL A 82 9.71 -24.19 -5.46
C VAL A 82 10.71 -23.05 -5.40
N SER A 83 10.65 -22.19 -4.39
CA SER A 83 11.65 -21.14 -4.16
C SER A 83 13.01 -21.74 -3.83
N ILE A 84 13.06 -22.75 -2.94
CA ILE A 84 14.29 -23.47 -2.63
C ILE A 84 14.84 -24.14 -3.90
N LEU A 85 14.02 -24.85 -4.67
CA LEU A 85 14.43 -25.48 -5.92
C LEU A 85 14.95 -24.47 -6.94
N ALA A 86 14.28 -23.34 -7.10
CA ALA A 86 14.70 -22.27 -8.00
C ALA A 86 16.07 -21.70 -7.59
N LYS A 87 16.28 -21.47 -6.29
CA LYS A 87 17.57 -21.01 -5.75
C LYS A 87 18.69 -21.98 -6.02
N GLN A 88 18.46 -23.27 -5.76
CA GLN A 88 19.42 -24.34 -6.00
C GLN A 88 19.74 -24.54 -7.49
N LEU A 89 18.78 -24.23 -8.37
CA LEU A 89 18.99 -24.27 -9.83
C LEU A 89 19.69 -23.03 -10.37
N GLY A 90 19.92 -21.97 -9.56
CA GLY A 90 20.73 -20.82 -9.94
C GLY A 90 20.00 -19.47 -9.98
N SER A 91 18.71 -19.39 -9.60
CA SER A 91 18.03 -18.10 -9.47
C SER A 91 18.76 -17.19 -8.48
N LYS A 92 18.98 -15.92 -8.83
CA LYS A 92 19.74 -14.99 -7.97
C LYS A 92 19.00 -14.67 -6.68
N LYS A 93 17.67 -14.44 -6.77
CA LYS A 93 16.80 -14.15 -5.63
C LYS A 93 15.50 -14.90 -5.73
N THR A 94 14.90 -15.21 -4.57
CA THR A 94 13.62 -15.92 -4.47
C THR A 94 12.69 -15.26 -3.47
N ILE A 95 11.41 -15.22 -3.79
CA ILE A 95 10.33 -14.74 -2.92
C ILE A 95 9.28 -15.83 -2.81
N ALA A 96 8.84 -16.15 -1.59
CA ALA A 96 7.75 -17.08 -1.36
C ALA A 96 6.59 -16.42 -0.61
N ARG A 97 5.37 -16.54 -1.17
CA ARG A 97 4.14 -16.20 -0.47
C ARG A 97 3.82 -17.27 0.56
N ILE A 98 3.58 -16.85 1.78
CA ILE A 98 3.13 -17.69 2.90
C ILE A 98 1.83 -17.13 3.48
N SER A 99 1.15 -17.92 4.28
CA SER A 99 -0.04 -17.51 5.04
C SER A 99 0.10 -17.82 6.53
N ASN A 100 1.06 -18.68 6.92
CA ASN A 100 1.29 -19.01 8.31
C ASN A 100 2.43 -18.16 8.89
N ALA A 101 2.10 -17.33 9.88
CA ALA A 101 3.04 -16.46 10.57
C ALA A 101 4.17 -17.24 11.32
N GLU A 102 3.97 -18.53 11.63
CA GLU A 102 5.03 -19.37 12.22
C GLU A 102 6.29 -19.41 11.36
N PHE A 103 6.14 -19.30 10.02
CA PHE A 103 7.31 -19.27 9.12
C PHE A 103 8.06 -17.93 9.17
N ILE A 104 7.37 -16.82 9.51
CA ILE A 104 8.01 -15.50 9.67
C ILE A 104 8.71 -15.41 11.02
N ASN A 105 8.04 -15.93 12.07
CA ASN A 105 8.54 -15.95 13.45
C ASN A 105 9.25 -17.27 13.76
N ALA A 106 9.79 -17.95 12.75
CA ALA A 106 10.49 -19.22 12.94
C ALA A 106 11.58 -19.05 14.01
N ASP A 107 11.65 -20.05 14.89
CA ASP A 107 12.65 -20.13 15.95
C ASP A 107 14.05 -19.76 15.40
N GLU A 108 14.91 -19.16 16.23
CA GLU A 108 16.27 -18.72 15.86
C GLU A 108 17.11 -19.80 15.15
N ASN A 109 16.62 -21.05 15.14
CA ASN A 109 17.27 -22.21 14.54
C ASN A 109 16.88 -22.47 13.07
N ILE A 110 15.87 -21.79 12.51
CA ILE A 110 15.44 -21.99 11.13
C ILE A 110 15.55 -20.68 10.36
N SER A 111 16.60 -20.57 9.54
CA SER A 111 16.78 -19.45 8.63
C SER A 111 16.29 -19.83 7.23
N PHE A 112 15.19 -19.24 6.77
CA PHE A 112 14.70 -19.45 5.41
C PHE A 112 15.69 -18.93 4.37
N LEU A 113 16.44 -17.88 4.70
CA LEU A 113 17.52 -17.36 3.86
C LEU A 113 18.60 -18.42 3.59
N ASP A 114 19.01 -19.15 4.62
CA ASP A 114 20.06 -20.17 4.51
C ASP A 114 19.63 -21.38 3.66
N ILE A 115 18.35 -21.69 3.63
CA ILE A 115 17.81 -22.77 2.81
C ILE A 115 17.39 -22.32 1.40
N GLY A 116 17.53 -21.01 1.09
CA GLY A 116 17.36 -20.50 -0.26
C GLY A 116 16.02 -19.81 -0.55
N VAL A 117 15.37 -19.27 0.49
CA VAL A 117 14.22 -18.35 0.33
C VAL A 117 14.66 -16.98 0.83
N ASP A 118 14.91 -16.05 -0.08
CA ASP A 118 15.48 -14.75 0.27
C ASP A 118 14.43 -13.82 0.93
N GLU A 119 13.14 -14.02 0.65
CA GLU A 119 12.06 -13.21 1.24
C GLU A 119 10.77 -14.02 1.40
N LEU A 120 10.13 -13.88 2.55
CA LEU A 120 8.80 -14.42 2.83
C LEU A 120 7.78 -13.28 2.87
N ILE A 121 6.66 -13.44 2.18
CA ILE A 121 5.61 -12.42 2.13
C ILE A 121 4.28 -13.02 2.57
N SER A 122 3.68 -12.47 3.63
CA SER A 122 2.35 -12.82 4.12
C SER A 122 1.34 -11.71 3.75
N PRO A 123 0.38 -11.99 2.86
CA PRO A 123 -0.68 -11.05 2.53
C PRO A 123 -1.52 -10.64 3.74
N GLU A 124 -1.70 -11.56 4.67
CA GLU A 124 -2.47 -11.36 5.89
C GLU A 124 -1.79 -10.37 6.83
N ASP A 125 -0.48 -10.50 7.02
CA ASP A 125 0.31 -9.60 7.87
C ASP A 125 0.48 -8.22 7.22
N LEU A 126 0.65 -8.18 5.90
CA LEU A 126 0.66 -6.91 5.16
C LEU A 126 -0.67 -6.16 5.32
N ALA A 127 -1.80 -6.87 5.25
CA ALA A 127 -3.10 -6.25 5.44
C ALA A 127 -3.32 -5.77 6.89
N ALA A 128 -2.89 -6.55 7.89
CA ALA A 128 -2.96 -6.14 9.29
C ALA A 128 -2.09 -4.91 9.56
N SER A 129 -0.86 -4.89 9.07
CA SER A 129 0.05 -3.74 9.19
C SER A 129 -0.51 -2.48 8.53
N GLU A 130 -1.12 -2.60 7.34
CA GLU A 130 -1.79 -1.49 6.66
C GLU A 130 -2.96 -0.95 7.50
N ILE A 131 -3.78 -1.84 8.09
CA ILE A 131 -4.88 -1.43 8.99
C ILE A 131 -4.35 -0.62 10.16
N LEU A 132 -3.29 -1.09 10.81
CA LEU A 132 -2.69 -0.41 11.96
C LEU A 132 -2.16 0.98 11.59
N GLN A 133 -1.44 1.10 10.48
CA GLN A 133 -0.98 2.38 9.96
C GLN A 133 -2.15 3.34 9.72
N LEU A 134 -3.25 2.84 9.13
CA LEU A 134 -4.45 3.64 8.86
C LEU A 134 -5.19 4.09 10.14
N LEU A 135 -5.06 3.37 11.25
CA LEU A 135 -5.60 3.75 12.56
C LEU A 135 -4.70 4.73 13.29
N ASP A 136 -3.39 4.52 13.29
CA ASP A 136 -2.40 5.43 13.89
C ASP A 136 -2.47 6.82 13.24
N GLN A 137 -2.80 6.86 11.97
CA GLN A 137 -2.94 8.07 11.15
C GLN A 137 -4.38 8.61 11.08
N SER A 138 -5.13 8.50 12.16
CA SER A 138 -6.58 8.74 12.22
C SER A 138 -7.09 10.09 11.69
N ALA A 139 -6.20 11.08 11.55
CA ALA A 139 -6.51 12.37 10.92
C ALA A 139 -6.45 12.35 9.40
N PHE A 140 -5.73 11.40 8.80
CA PHE A 140 -5.46 11.38 7.37
C PHE A 140 -5.86 10.05 6.77
N SER A 141 -6.59 10.08 5.67
CA SER A 141 -6.96 8.85 4.93
C SER A 141 -5.75 8.17 4.30
N ASN A 142 -4.64 8.89 4.12
CA ASN A 142 -3.41 8.43 3.49
C ASN A 142 -2.24 9.26 4.02
N SER A 143 -1.38 8.70 4.86
CA SER A 143 -0.09 9.32 5.20
C SER A 143 1.03 8.31 5.03
N TYR A 144 2.24 8.81 4.82
CA TYR A 144 3.45 8.01 4.66
C TYR A 144 4.64 8.84 5.16
N GLU A 145 5.52 8.20 5.93
CA GLU A 145 6.72 8.83 6.48
C GLU A 145 7.96 8.38 5.71
N PHE A 146 8.78 9.33 5.31
CA PHE A 146 10.09 9.12 4.71
C PHE A 146 11.17 9.35 5.76
N GLU A 147 12.18 8.47 5.80
CA GLU A 147 13.34 8.58 6.67
C GLU A 147 12.95 8.99 8.11
N GLU A 148 12.27 8.06 8.81
CA GLU A 148 11.88 8.24 10.22
C GLU A 148 11.10 9.54 10.50
N GLY A 149 10.30 10.02 9.55
CA GLY A 149 9.47 11.23 9.70
C GLY A 149 10.14 12.53 9.26
N ALA A 150 11.34 12.49 8.65
CA ALA A 150 12.00 13.68 8.12
C ALA A 150 11.12 14.43 7.10
N LEU A 151 10.42 13.70 6.25
CA LEU A 151 9.32 14.21 5.42
C LEU A 151 8.09 13.33 5.61
N ILE A 152 6.93 13.94 5.62
CA ILE A 152 5.65 13.26 5.79
C ILE A 152 4.76 13.58 4.60
N MET A 153 4.22 12.56 3.97
CA MET A 153 3.19 12.74 2.97
C MET A 153 1.81 12.58 3.62
N ILE A 154 0.89 13.46 3.26
CA ILE A 154 -0.47 13.46 3.82
C ILE A 154 -1.49 13.67 2.71
N GLY A 155 -2.47 12.76 2.61
CA GLY A 155 -3.64 12.92 1.75
C GLY A 155 -4.84 13.42 2.55
N THR A 156 -5.42 14.54 2.15
CA THR A 156 -6.60 15.09 2.79
C THR A 156 -7.64 15.57 1.78
N LYS A 157 -8.93 15.44 2.14
CA LYS A 157 -10.05 15.95 1.34
C LYS A 157 -10.35 17.38 1.75
N LEU A 158 -10.34 18.30 0.79
CA LEU A 158 -10.58 19.71 1.05
C LEU A 158 -12.07 19.98 1.32
N GLY A 159 -12.37 20.59 2.47
CA GLY A 159 -13.70 21.05 2.83
C GLY A 159 -14.03 22.42 2.22
N ALA A 160 -15.32 22.79 2.24
CA ALA A 160 -15.81 24.06 1.70
C ALA A 160 -15.17 25.31 2.36
N ASN A 161 -14.79 25.19 3.63
CA ASN A 161 -14.28 26.32 4.43
C ASN A 161 -12.77 26.53 4.34
N VAL A 162 -12.09 25.79 3.46
CA VAL A 162 -10.63 25.90 3.28
C VAL A 162 -10.30 27.26 2.61
N PRO A 163 -9.39 28.07 3.17
CA PRO A 163 -9.16 29.47 2.74
C PRO A 163 -8.65 29.62 1.31
N PHE A 164 -8.17 28.56 0.68
CA PHE A 164 -7.63 28.60 -0.68
C PHE A 164 -8.50 27.89 -1.72
N ILE A 165 -9.72 27.48 -1.37
CA ILE A 165 -10.68 27.00 -2.37
C ILE A 165 -10.95 28.08 -3.41
N GLY A 166 -10.91 27.70 -4.69
CA GLY A 166 -11.04 28.62 -5.84
C GLY A 166 -9.79 29.42 -6.18
N LYS A 167 -8.69 29.27 -5.42
CA LYS A 167 -7.39 29.91 -5.71
C LYS A 167 -6.47 28.97 -6.43
N THR A 168 -5.56 29.50 -7.20
CA THR A 168 -4.44 28.73 -7.77
C THR A 168 -3.43 28.37 -6.68
N ILE A 169 -2.64 27.32 -6.91
CA ILE A 169 -1.54 26.95 -5.99
C ILE A 169 -0.57 28.12 -5.76
N LYS A 170 -0.28 28.87 -6.80
CA LYS A 170 0.59 30.06 -6.68
C LYS A 170 -0.01 31.14 -5.78
N GLU A 171 -1.30 31.41 -5.88
CA GLU A 171 -2.01 32.35 -5.00
C GLU A 171 -2.11 31.80 -3.58
N ALA A 172 -2.39 30.51 -3.39
CA ALA A 172 -2.41 29.87 -2.09
C ALA A 172 -1.03 29.96 -1.40
N ALA A 173 0.05 29.66 -2.11
CA ALA A 173 1.41 29.78 -1.59
C ALA A 173 1.77 31.19 -1.13
N SER A 174 1.22 32.24 -1.75
CA SER A 174 1.46 33.63 -1.33
C SER A 174 0.71 34.02 -0.05
N VAL A 175 -0.38 33.32 0.27
CA VAL A 175 -1.17 33.55 1.51
C VAL A 175 -0.54 32.81 2.71
N PHE A 176 0.15 31.72 2.45
CA PHE A 176 0.77 30.85 3.44
C PHE A 176 2.30 30.91 3.30
N SER A 177 2.91 32.08 3.54
CA SER A 177 4.34 32.33 3.35
C SER A 177 5.26 31.48 4.23
N ASP A 178 4.74 30.99 5.37
CA ASP A 178 5.48 30.17 6.34
C ASP A 178 5.09 28.68 6.25
N VAL A 179 4.55 28.26 5.10
CA VAL A 179 3.97 26.94 4.96
C VAL A 179 5.03 25.87 4.73
N HIS A 180 5.03 24.89 5.62
CA HIS A 180 5.93 23.74 5.59
C HIS A 180 5.35 22.56 4.79
N PHE A 181 4.56 22.80 3.73
CA PHE A 181 3.97 21.74 2.90
C PHE A 181 3.92 22.08 1.40
N MET A 182 3.97 21.07 0.55
CA MET A 182 3.89 21.17 -0.90
C MET A 182 2.86 20.19 -1.46
N PRO A 183 1.86 20.63 -2.25
CA PRO A 183 0.93 19.72 -2.93
C PRO A 183 1.66 18.99 -4.06
N ILE A 184 1.59 17.65 -4.05
CA ILE A 184 2.27 16.78 -5.00
C ILE A 184 1.32 16.06 -5.96
N ALA A 185 0.08 15.82 -5.54
CA ALA A 185 -0.96 15.21 -6.36
C ALA A 185 -2.34 15.72 -5.96
N ILE A 186 -3.26 15.80 -6.93
CA ILE A 186 -4.67 16.13 -6.72
C ILE A 186 -5.53 15.09 -7.41
N GLN A 187 -6.50 14.55 -6.68
CA GLN A 187 -7.58 13.74 -7.22
C GLN A 187 -8.89 14.53 -7.15
N ARG A 188 -9.48 14.79 -8.31
CA ARG A 188 -10.74 15.55 -8.41
C ARG A 188 -11.92 14.76 -7.84
N LYS A 189 -12.81 15.47 -7.16
CA LYS A 189 -14.06 14.90 -6.61
C LYS A 189 -14.83 14.13 -7.69
N GLY A 190 -15.21 12.89 -7.37
CA GLY A 190 -16.01 12.03 -8.26
C GLY A 190 -15.30 11.50 -9.49
N THR A 191 -13.98 11.65 -9.58
CA THR A 191 -13.18 11.09 -10.66
C THR A 191 -12.03 10.23 -10.10
N GLN A 192 -11.54 9.28 -10.91
CA GLN A 192 -10.29 8.56 -10.64
C GLN A 192 -9.08 9.27 -11.26
N PHE A 193 -9.28 10.48 -11.76
CA PHE A 193 -8.22 11.20 -12.44
C PHE A 193 -7.28 11.86 -11.42
N THR A 194 -6.03 11.39 -11.40
CA THR A 194 -4.96 12.00 -10.62
C THR A 194 -4.15 12.94 -11.51
N MET A 195 -3.91 14.13 -11.03
CA MET A 195 -3.06 15.13 -11.69
C MET A 195 -1.88 15.52 -10.80
N ILE A 196 -0.75 15.81 -11.44
CA ILE A 196 0.37 16.50 -10.77
C ILE A 196 0.08 18.00 -10.85
N PRO A 197 -0.12 18.65 -9.70
CA PRO A 197 -0.49 20.05 -9.67
C PRO A 197 0.64 20.98 -10.14
N ARG A 198 0.26 22.14 -10.68
CA ARG A 198 1.16 23.22 -11.12
C ARG A 198 0.70 24.53 -10.51
N GLY A 199 1.53 25.55 -10.58
CA GLY A 199 1.23 26.84 -9.99
C GLY A 199 -0.09 27.47 -10.43
N ASP A 200 -0.59 27.12 -11.62
CA ASP A 200 -1.88 27.54 -12.19
C ASP A 200 -3.06 26.61 -11.88
N THR A 201 -2.82 25.48 -11.22
CA THR A 201 -3.87 24.54 -10.82
C THR A 201 -4.71 25.15 -9.71
N ILE A 202 -6.04 25.09 -9.86
CA ILE A 202 -7.00 25.61 -8.89
C ILE A 202 -7.44 24.50 -7.94
N PHE A 203 -7.48 24.81 -6.64
CA PHE A 203 -8.07 23.94 -5.62
C PHE A 203 -9.59 24.03 -5.64
N GLU A 204 -10.26 22.88 -5.69
CA GLU A 204 -11.72 22.78 -5.71
C GLU A 204 -12.22 22.08 -4.44
N GLU A 205 -13.44 22.43 -4.03
CA GLU A 205 -14.10 21.78 -2.90
C GLU A 205 -14.32 20.29 -3.16
N GLY A 206 -13.89 19.46 -2.20
CA GLY A 206 -14.01 18.00 -2.28
C GLY A 206 -12.89 17.32 -3.03
N ASP A 207 -11.88 18.06 -3.52
CA ASP A 207 -10.63 17.48 -4.00
C ASP A 207 -9.93 16.73 -2.88
N THR A 208 -9.34 15.59 -3.21
CA THR A 208 -8.35 14.94 -2.33
C THR A 208 -6.96 15.41 -2.77
N VAL A 209 -6.29 16.15 -1.91
CA VAL A 209 -4.95 16.69 -2.17
C VAL A 209 -3.92 15.97 -1.32
N PHE A 210 -2.83 15.58 -1.96
CA PHE A 210 -1.68 14.96 -1.29
C PHE A 210 -0.57 15.99 -1.16
N PHE A 211 -0.10 16.16 0.07
CA PHE A 211 0.94 17.10 0.42
C PHE A 211 2.18 16.36 0.91
N ILE A 212 3.37 16.84 0.58
CA ILE A 212 4.58 16.57 1.35
C ILE A 212 4.74 17.68 2.36
N THR A 213 5.04 17.34 3.60
CA THR A 213 5.15 18.28 4.71
C THR A 213 6.29 17.89 5.66
N LEU A 214 6.67 18.82 6.52
CA LEU A 214 7.46 18.59 7.73
C LEU A 214 6.50 18.29 8.89
N GLU A 215 7.04 17.82 10.02
CA GLU A 215 6.24 17.51 11.21
C GLU A 215 5.40 18.71 11.68
N GLU A 216 5.99 19.91 11.65
CA GLU A 216 5.31 21.15 12.04
C GLU A 216 4.11 21.51 11.14
N GLY A 217 4.13 21.10 9.86
CA GLY A 217 3.03 21.38 8.92
C GLY A 217 1.87 20.39 9.03
N VAL A 218 2.01 19.30 9.78
CA VAL A 218 0.97 18.26 9.93
C VAL A 218 -0.31 18.83 10.52
N GLU A 219 -0.20 19.60 11.61
CA GLU A 219 -1.35 20.23 12.27
C GLU A 219 -2.07 21.25 11.37
N GLU A 220 -1.33 21.97 10.53
CA GLU A 220 -1.90 22.95 9.61
C GLU A 220 -2.75 22.25 8.54
N ILE A 221 -2.23 21.15 7.96
CA ILE A 221 -2.98 20.34 7.00
C ILE A 221 -4.21 19.72 7.68
N GLN A 222 -4.14 19.30 8.93
CA GLN A 222 -5.29 18.80 9.70
C GLN A 222 -6.41 19.84 9.77
N LYS A 223 -6.09 21.07 10.12
CA LYS A 223 -7.07 22.18 10.17
C LYS A 223 -7.76 22.41 8.82
N LEU A 224 -7.04 22.18 7.71
CA LEU A 224 -7.59 22.29 6.36
C LEU A 224 -8.62 21.19 6.04
N SER A 225 -8.52 20.01 6.66
CA SER A 225 -9.48 18.92 6.43
C SER A 225 -10.87 19.20 7.01
N GLY A 226 -10.98 20.12 7.98
CA GLY A 226 -12.20 20.37 8.75
C GLY A 226 -12.61 19.21 9.66
N LYS A 227 -11.82 18.14 9.73
CA LYS A 227 -12.07 16.99 10.61
C LYS A 227 -11.41 17.26 11.97
N SER A 228 -12.20 17.17 13.04
CA SER A 228 -11.64 17.17 14.40
C SER A 228 -10.93 15.84 14.65
N ASN A 229 -9.68 15.90 15.04
CA ASN A 229 -8.86 14.74 15.35
C ASN A 229 -9.22 14.19 16.73
N LYS A 230 -10.23 13.33 16.81
CA LYS A 230 -10.38 12.52 18.01
C LYS A 230 -9.48 11.30 17.88
N PRO A 231 -8.58 11.05 18.84
CA PRO A 231 -7.74 9.86 18.80
C PRO A 231 -8.62 8.60 18.82
N ILE A 232 -8.32 7.66 17.96
CA ILE A 232 -8.96 6.34 17.95
C ILE A 232 -8.46 5.58 19.19
N LYS A 233 -9.39 5.07 19.99
CA LYS A 233 -9.11 4.24 21.18
C LYS A 233 -9.98 3.00 21.24
N ASN A 234 -11.21 3.08 20.74
CA ASN A 234 -12.19 2.00 20.77
C ASN A 234 -12.36 1.48 19.34
N VAL A 235 -12.03 0.22 19.11
CA VAL A 235 -12.04 -0.40 17.79
C VAL A 235 -12.92 -1.64 17.81
N MET A 236 -13.86 -1.74 16.88
CA MET A 236 -14.63 -2.95 16.66
C MET A 236 -14.16 -3.63 15.38
N ILE A 237 -13.87 -4.92 15.44
CA ILE A 237 -13.40 -5.74 14.33
C ILE A 237 -14.44 -6.80 14.03
N LEU A 238 -14.92 -6.85 12.80
CA LEU A 238 -15.81 -7.89 12.29
C LEU A 238 -15.02 -8.93 11.50
N GLY A 239 -14.97 -10.15 12.01
CA GLY A 239 -14.33 -11.31 11.42
C GLY A 239 -13.04 -11.74 12.12
N GLY A 240 -13.08 -12.93 12.72
CA GLY A 240 -11.93 -13.62 13.31
C GLY A 240 -11.02 -14.26 12.27
N SER A 241 -10.84 -13.66 11.08
CA SER A 241 -9.85 -14.08 10.09
C SER A 241 -8.44 -13.86 10.62
N LYS A 242 -7.41 -14.43 9.96
CA LYS A 242 -6.01 -14.17 10.34
C LYS A 242 -5.71 -12.67 10.41
N ILE A 243 -6.25 -11.88 9.47
CA ILE A 243 -6.10 -10.41 9.46
C ILE A 243 -6.75 -9.82 10.72
N GLY A 244 -7.98 -10.23 11.05
CA GLY A 244 -8.70 -9.73 12.23
C GLY A 244 -7.99 -10.07 13.54
N ILE A 245 -7.50 -11.30 13.68
CA ILE A 245 -6.76 -11.77 14.87
C ILE A 245 -5.44 -10.98 15.00
N ASN A 246 -4.63 -10.89 13.93
CA ASN A 246 -3.35 -10.19 13.96
C ASN A 246 -3.55 -8.70 14.27
N THR A 247 -4.54 -8.06 13.63
CA THR A 247 -4.89 -6.65 13.92
C THR A 247 -5.33 -6.46 15.36
N ALA A 248 -6.22 -7.33 15.87
CA ALA A 248 -6.71 -7.25 17.26
C ALA A 248 -5.57 -7.40 18.28
N LYS A 249 -4.67 -8.37 18.06
CA LYS A 249 -3.50 -8.62 18.92
C LYS A 249 -2.61 -7.38 19.04
N GLU A 250 -2.19 -6.81 17.93
CA GLU A 250 -1.33 -5.63 17.93
C GLU A 250 -2.02 -4.39 18.51
N LEU A 251 -3.33 -4.22 18.28
CA LEU A 251 -4.10 -3.14 18.90
C LEU A 251 -4.18 -3.30 20.42
N CYS A 252 -4.38 -4.52 20.94
CA CYS A 252 -4.36 -4.79 22.37
C CYS A 252 -2.99 -4.50 23.00
N GLU A 253 -1.88 -4.87 22.33
CA GLU A 253 -0.53 -4.54 22.75
C GLU A 253 -0.31 -3.02 22.83
N LYS A 254 -0.89 -2.26 21.89
CA LYS A 254 -0.89 -0.79 21.87
C LYS A 254 -1.94 -0.15 22.81
N LYS A 255 -2.64 -0.94 23.64
CA LYS A 255 -3.62 -0.49 24.64
C LYS A 255 -4.89 0.14 24.06
N PHE A 256 -5.29 -0.25 22.87
CA PHE A 256 -6.64 0.04 22.36
C PHE A 256 -7.67 -0.85 23.05
N ARG A 257 -8.90 -0.38 23.17
CA ARG A 257 -10.04 -1.22 23.53
C ARG A 257 -10.57 -1.90 22.27
N VAL A 258 -10.46 -3.22 22.20
CA VAL A 258 -10.82 -4.02 21.03
C VAL A 258 -12.02 -4.90 21.33
N ILE A 259 -13.03 -4.84 20.45
CA ILE A 259 -14.15 -5.78 20.39
C ILE A 259 -14.02 -6.53 19.06
N LEU A 260 -13.98 -7.88 19.12
CA LEU A 260 -13.93 -8.73 17.93
C LEU A 260 -15.21 -9.55 17.82
N LEU A 261 -15.92 -9.40 16.71
CA LEU A 261 -17.13 -10.15 16.37
C LEU A 261 -16.79 -11.33 15.47
N GLU A 262 -17.15 -12.55 15.85
CA GLU A 262 -16.98 -13.77 15.05
C GLU A 262 -18.30 -14.56 15.02
N GLN A 263 -18.72 -14.93 13.80
CA GLN A 263 -19.99 -15.64 13.58
C GLN A 263 -19.93 -17.13 13.95
N ASN A 264 -18.75 -17.74 13.83
CA ASN A 264 -18.56 -19.13 14.20
C ASN A 264 -18.29 -19.26 15.70
N LYS A 265 -19.17 -19.92 16.43
CA LYS A 265 -19.11 -20.06 17.89
C LYS A 265 -17.82 -20.74 18.37
N LEU A 266 -17.39 -21.84 17.72
CA LEU A 266 -16.18 -22.55 18.12
C LEU A 266 -14.94 -21.68 17.92
N LYS A 267 -14.88 -21.02 16.78
CA LYS A 267 -13.79 -20.10 16.47
C LYS A 267 -13.77 -18.87 17.40
N ALA A 268 -14.93 -18.34 17.77
CA ALA A 268 -15.00 -17.26 18.76
C ALA A 268 -14.43 -17.69 20.12
N MET A 269 -14.75 -18.91 20.57
CA MET A 269 -14.19 -19.46 21.82
C MET A 269 -12.67 -19.66 21.73
N GLU A 270 -12.15 -20.19 20.61
CA GLU A 270 -10.70 -20.33 20.39
C GLU A 270 -9.98 -18.98 20.40
N ILE A 271 -10.58 -17.95 19.77
CA ILE A 271 -10.01 -16.61 19.74
C ILE A 271 -10.03 -15.96 21.12
N ASP A 272 -11.10 -16.14 21.91
CA ASP A 272 -11.20 -15.62 23.27
C ASP A 272 -10.12 -16.20 24.19
N GLU A 273 -9.83 -17.50 24.06
CA GLU A 273 -8.72 -18.14 24.76
C GLU A 273 -7.34 -17.60 24.35
N LEU A 274 -7.16 -17.26 23.07
CA LEU A 274 -5.89 -16.76 22.51
C LEU A 274 -5.64 -15.28 22.83
N MET A 275 -6.69 -14.48 23.05
CA MET A 275 -6.60 -13.03 23.19
C MET A 275 -7.39 -12.52 24.41
N PRO A 276 -6.91 -12.76 25.64
CA PRO A 276 -7.62 -12.37 26.87
C PRO A 276 -7.78 -10.84 27.04
N ASP A 277 -7.00 -10.04 26.31
CA ASP A 277 -7.06 -8.58 26.33
C ASP A 277 -8.10 -7.99 25.36
N ALA A 278 -8.67 -8.79 24.47
CA ALA A 278 -9.74 -8.39 23.56
C ALA A 278 -11.10 -8.92 24.07
N MET A 279 -12.17 -8.16 23.85
CA MET A 279 -13.53 -8.65 24.07
C MET A 279 -14.01 -9.40 22.83
N VAL A 280 -14.14 -10.72 22.91
CA VAL A 280 -14.59 -11.54 21.77
C VAL A 280 -16.08 -11.86 21.91
N ILE A 281 -16.85 -11.57 20.88
CA ILE A 281 -18.30 -11.74 20.87
C ILE A 281 -18.69 -12.71 19.75
N HIS A 282 -19.43 -13.74 20.11
CA HIS A 282 -20.05 -14.63 19.13
C HIS A 282 -21.33 -14.01 18.59
N GLY A 283 -21.35 -13.68 17.30
CA GLY A 283 -22.55 -13.13 16.66
C GLY A 283 -22.37 -12.78 15.18
N ASP A 284 -23.48 -12.48 14.55
CA ASP A 284 -23.51 -12.03 13.16
C ASP A 284 -23.37 -10.50 13.11
N GLY A 285 -22.21 -9.99 12.73
CA GLY A 285 -21.95 -8.57 12.65
C GLY A 285 -22.69 -7.82 11.53
N ARG A 286 -23.57 -8.51 10.79
CA ARG A 286 -24.56 -7.88 9.88
C ARG A 286 -25.85 -7.51 10.62
N SER A 287 -26.03 -7.98 11.86
CA SER A 287 -27.20 -7.64 12.69
C SER A 287 -27.03 -6.24 13.27
N SER A 288 -27.94 -5.33 12.89
CA SER A 288 -27.98 -3.99 13.47
C SER A 288 -28.26 -4.04 14.99
N GLU A 289 -29.09 -4.99 15.41
CA GLU A 289 -29.43 -5.18 16.84
C GLU A 289 -28.18 -5.54 17.65
N LEU A 290 -27.38 -6.51 17.18
CA LEU A 290 -26.13 -6.89 17.84
C LEU A 290 -25.14 -5.71 17.90
N LEU A 291 -24.99 -4.96 16.82
CA LEU A 291 -24.10 -3.80 16.80
C LEU A 291 -24.57 -2.73 17.81
N ASP A 292 -25.87 -2.54 17.97
CA ASP A 292 -26.43 -1.60 18.93
C ASP A 292 -26.26 -2.11 20.39
N GLU A 293 -26.47 -3.39 20.64
CA GLU A 293 -26.22 -4.04 21.95
C GLU A 293 -24.75 -3.87 22.37
N GLU A 294 -23.83 -3.96 21.42
CA GLU A 294 -22.40 -3.79 21.64
C GLU A 294 -21.90 -2.33 21.51
N ALA A 295 -22.84 -1.40 21.59
CA ALA A 295 -22.58 0.04 21.63
C ALA A 295 -21.70 0.55 20.49
N ILE A 296 -21.99 0.16 19.24
CA ILE A 296 -21.26 0.59 18.02
C ILE A 296 -21.06 2.12 17.95
N GLU A 297 -22.03 2.90 18.45
CA GLU A 297 -21.96 4.37 18.48
C GLU A 297 -20.81 4.91 19.36
N SER A 298 -20.29 4.10 20.29
CA SER A 298 -19.16 4.43 21.14
C SER A 298 -17.81 4.06 20.52
N MET A 299 -17.80 3.42 19.38
CA MET A 299 -16.59 3.01 18.68
C MET A 299 -16.03 4.15 17.83
N ASP A 300 -14.73 4.31 17.88
CA ASP A 300 -14.02 5.30 17.06
C ASP A 300 -13.74 4.75 15.66
N ALA A 301 -13.50 3.43 15.56
CA ALA A 301 -13.26 2.74 14.30
C ALA A 301 -14.00 1.41 14.19
N PHE A 302 -14.39 1.05 12.97
CA PHE A 302 -14.97 -0.25 12.62
C PHE A 302 -14.19 -0.87 11.44
N ILE A 303 -13.71 -2.09 11.64
CA ILE A 303 -12.87 -2.82 10.70
C ILE A 303 -13.60 -4.09 10.31
N SER A 304 -13.88 -4.29 9.02
CA SER A 304 -14.54 -5.50 8.54
C SER A 304 -13.60 -6.30 7.63
N VAL A 305 -13.20 -7.48 8.12
CA VAL A 305 -12.17 -8.36 7.53
C VAL A 305 -12.62 -9.82 7.43
N THR A 306 -13.89 -10.02 7.13
CA THR A 306 -14.42 -11.36 6.81
C THR A 306 -13.95 -11.80 5.41
N GLU A 307 -14.21 -13.06 5.05
CA GLU A 307 -13.91 -13.59 3.70
C GLU A 307 -14.84 -13.05 2.61
N ASN A 308 -15.92 -12.36 2.97
CA ASN A 308 -16.95 -11.89 2.04
C ASN A 308 -16.90 -10.38 1.89
N SER A 309 -16.53 -9.92 0.70
CA SER A 309 -16.38 -8.49 0.38
C SER A 309 -17.68 -7.70 0.54
N GLU A 310 -18.83 -8.27 0.16
CA GLU A 310 -20.14 -7.64 0.27
C GLU A 310 -20.52 -7.43 1.74
N THR A 311 -20.28 -8.43 2.57
CA THR A 311 -20.48 -8.34 4.03
C THR A 311 -19.61 -7.22 4.59
N ASN A 312 -18.34 -7.17 4.21
CA ASN A 312 -17.40 -6.16 4.70
C ASN A 312 -17.85 -4.74 4.31
N ILE A 313 -18.28 -4.55 3.06
CA ILE A 313 -18.79 -3.27 2.57
C ILE A 313 -20.06 -2.86 3.31
N MET A 314 -21.06 -3.74 3.39
CA MET A 314 -22.36 -3.42 4.00
C MET A 314 -22.24 -3.15 5.50
N SER A 315 -21.43 -3.91 6.22
CA SER A 315 -21.21 -3.69 7.66
C SER A 315 -20.47 -2.36 7.92
N CYS A 316 -19.49 -1.98 7.10
CA CYS A 316 -18.83 -0.68 7.19
C CYS A 316 -19.80 0.49 6.91
N LEU A 317 -20.68 0.37 5.92
CA LEU A 317 -21.70 1.39 5.65
C LEU A 317 -22.68 1.52 6.82
N MET A 318 -23.08 0.40 7.43
CA MET A 318 -23.93 0.40 8.61
C MET A 318 -23.22 1.08 9.80
N ALA A 319 -21.97 0.76 10.06
CA ALA A 319 -21.18 1.40 11.12
C ALA A 319 -21.04 2.92 10.88
N SER A 320 -20.76 3.33 9.64
CA SER A 320 -20.70 4.75 9.26
C SER A 320 -22.05 5.46 9.48
N SER A 321 -23.18 4.82 9.15
CA SER A 321 -24.52 5.38 9.38
C SER A 321 -24.85 5.56 10.86
N LYS A 322 -24.21 4.79 11.74
CA LYS A 322 -24.33 4.87 13.21
C LYS A 322 -23.30 5.83 13.85
N GLY A 323 -22.55 6.57 13.04
CA GLY A 323 -21.66 7.63 13.51
C GLY A 323 -20.22 7.21 13.79
N VAL A 324 -19.81 5.98 13.45
CA VAL A 324 -18.40 5.56 13.54
C VAL A 324 -17.56 6.42 12.61
N GLN A 325 -16.48 6.99 13.13
CA GLN A 325 -15.68 8.00 12.41
C GLN A 325 -14.79 7.40 11.32
N LYS A 326 -14.25 6.20 11.56
CA LYS A 326 -13.33 5.52 10.65
C LYS A 326 -13.84 4.13 10.32
N THR A 327 -14.02 3.85 9.04
CA THR A 327 -14.42 2.51 8.55
C THR A 327 -13.37 1.95 7.60
N ILE A 328 -12.98 0.69 7.82
CA ILE A 328 -12.00 -0.02 7.00
C ILE A 328 -12.61 -1.35 6.54
N ALA A 329 -12.71 -1.56 5.24
CA ALA A 329 -13.26 -2.79 4.66
C ALA A 329 -12.22 -3.55 3.84
N LEU A 330 -12.09 -4.86 4.09
CA LEU A 330 -11.34 -5.77 3.23
C LEU A 330 -12.20 -6.09 1.99
N VAL A 331 -11.74 -5.71 0.80
CA VAL A 331 -12.44 -5.92 -0.47
C VAL A 331 -11.51 -6.59 -1.45
N GLU A 332 -11.69 -7.89 -1.67
CA GLU A 332 -10.83 -8.67 -2.56
C GLU A 332 -11.29 -8.61 -4.02
N ASN A 333 -12.59 -8.40 -4.26
CA ASN A 333 -13.13 -8.26 -5.60
C ASN A 333 -12.85 -6.85 -6.15
N MET A 334 -12.09 -6.77 -7.25
CA MET A 334 -11.70 -5.50 -7.88
C MET A 334 -12.88 -4.70 -8.42
N ASP A 335 -13.93 -5.37 -8.89
CA ASP A 335 -15.13 -4.68 -9.40
C ASP A 335 -15.85 -3.93 -8.28
N TYR A 336 -15.89 -4.52 -7.08
CA TYR A 336 -16.47 -3.89 -5.90
C TYR A 336 -15.57 -2.82 -5.29
N PHE A 337 -14.27 -2.94 -5.45
CA PHE A 337 -13.31 -1.98 -4.91
C PHE A 337 -13.59 -0.56 -5.42
N HIS A 338 -13.75 -0.39 -6.72
CA HIS A 338 -14.06 0.90 -7.33
C HIS A 338 -15.45 1.44 -6.96
N LEU A 339 -16.45 0.55 -6.87
CA LEU A 339 -17.80 0.94 -6.48
C LEU A 339 -17.86 1.40 -5.02
N SER A 340 -17.19 0.69 -4.13
CA SER A 340 -17.22 0.93 -2.69
C SER A 340 -16.63 2.28 -2.29
N GLN A 341 -15.64 2.76 -3.05
CA GLN A 341 -15.09 4.11 -2.88
C GLN A 341 -16.14 5.21 -3.15
N ALA A 342 -17.03 4.99 -4.13
CA ALA A 342 -18.05 5.97 -4.51
C ALA A 342 -19.18 6.06 -3.49
N ILE A 343 -19.44 5.02 -2.69
CA ILE A 343 -20.61 4.94 -1.77
C ILE A 343 -20.30 5.34 -0.33
N GLY A 344 -19.06 5.75 -0.01
CA GLY A 344 -18.76 6.43 1.25
C GLY A 344 -18.05 5.59 2.32
N ILE A 345 -17.38 4.51 1.95
CA ILE A 345 -16.45 3.82 2.86
C ILE A 345 -15.14 4.64 2.93
N ASP A 346 -14.65 4.89 4.13
CA ASP A 346 -13.45 5.72 4.30
C ASP A 346 -12.21 5.08 3.72
N THR A 347 -12.03 3.78 3.94
CA THR A 347 -10.83 3.08 3.49
C THR A 347 -11.13 1.65 3.06
N LEU A 348 -10.56 1.27 1.92
CA LEU A 348 -10.63 -0.08 1.39
C LEU A 348 -9.24 -0.71 1.38
N ILE A 349 -9.17 -1.97 1.79
CA ILE A 349 -7.95 -2.78 1.75
C ILE A 349 -8.15 -3.94 0.80
N ASN A 350 -7.15 -4.19 -0.05
CA ASN A 350 -7.09 -5.37 -0.89
C ASN A 350 -5.73 -6.07 -0.69
N LYS A 351 -5.73 -7.21 0.00
CA LYS A 351 -4.49 -7.93 0.34
C LYS A 351 -3.72 -8.41 -0.89
N LYS A 352 -4.39 -8.66 -2.01
CA LYS A 352 -3.77 -9.12 -3.26
C LYS A 352 -2.98 -7.98 -3.91
N LEU A 353 -3.56 -6.77 -3.94
CA LEU A 353 -2.88 -5.56 -4.42
C LEU A 353 -1.70 -5.20 -3.51
N LEU A 354 -1.89 -5.24 -2.18
CA LEU A 354 -0.81 -4.98 -1.23
C LEU A 354 0.37 -5.95 -1.45
N THR A 355 0.08 -7.24 -1.61
CA THR A 355 1.11 -8.25 -1.88
C THR A 355 1.85 -7.96 -3.18
N ALA A 356 1.14 -7.73 -4.27
CA ALA A 356 1.76 -7.44 -5.57
C ALA A 356 2.61 -6.15 -5.53
N ASN A 357 2.10 -5.09 -4.89
CA ASN A 357 2.82 -3.84 -4.72
C ASN A 357 4.07 -4.00 -3.84
N THR A 358 4.02 -4.82 -2.80
CA THR A 358 5.18 -5.11 -1.94
C THR A 358 6.25 -5.87 -2.69
N ILE A 359 5.87 -6.89 -3.47
CA ILE A 359 6.81 -7.62 -4.32
C ILE A 359 7.41 -6.69 -5.39
N PHE A 360 6.59 -5.86 -6.01
CA PHE A 360 7.04 -4.90 -7.01
C PHE A 360 8.05 -3.89 -6.44
N ARG A 361 7.81 -3.36 -5.23
CA ARG A 361 8.77 -2.53 -4.49
C ARG A 361 10.09 -3.26 -4.21
N TYR A 362 10.01 -4.53 -3.79
CA TYR A 362 11.20 -5.33 -3.54
C TYR A 362 12.08 -5.51 -4.79
N ILE A 363 11.47 -5.65 -5.96
CA ILE A 363 12.17 -5.74 -7.25
C ILE A 363 12.94 -4.44 -7.54
N ARG A 364 12.34 -3.29 -7.25
CA ARG A 364 12.92 -1.97 -7.53
C ARG A 364 13.93 -1.48 -6.52
N ARG A 365 14.00 -2.05 -5.31
CA ARG A 365 14.94 -1.64 -4.23
C ARG A 365 16.43 -1.59 -4.63
N GLY A 366 16.81 -2.05 -5.80
CA GLY A 366 18.20 -1.91 -6.30
C GLY A 366 18.53 -0.51 -6.83
N GLU A 367 17.53 0.31 -7.18
CA GLU A 367 17.68 1.60 -7.86
C GLU A 367 16.96 2.75 -7.17
N VAL A 368 15.90 2.45 -6.41
CA VAL A 368 15.07 3.40 -5.64
C VAL A 368 15.15 3.02 -4.16
N VAL A 369 15.44 3.97 -3.29
CA VAL A 369 15.63 3.70 -1.86
C VAL A 369 14.31 3.32 -1.20
N ASP A 370 13.24 4.03 -1.56
CA ASP A 370 11.89 3.75 -1.11
C ASP A 370 10.86 4.10 -2.18
N MET A 371 9.75 3.38 -2.17
CA MET A 371 8.64 3.58 -3.09
C MET A 371 7.33 3.25 -2.40
N THR A 372 6.39 4.18 -2.43
CA THR A 372 5.04 3.92 -1.97
C THR A 372 4.02 4.20 -3.08
N THR A 373 3.08 3.29 -3.24
CA THR A 373 1.89 3.50 -4.06
C THR A 373 0.72 3.75 -3.12
N LEU A 374 0.08 4.87 -3.28
CA LEU A 374 -1.11 5.18 -2.51
C LEU A 374 -2.30 4.42 -3.08
N ASN A 375 -3.03 3.72 -2.24
CA ASN A 375 -4.13 2.82 -2.63
C ASN A 375 -5.21 3.48 -3.51
N ASN A 376 -5.25 4.80 -3.60
CA ASN A 376 -6.27 5.57 -4.33
C ASN A 376 -5.68 6.53 -5.37
N LEU A 377 -4.37 6.55 -5.57
CA LEU A 377 -3.67 7.43 -6.50
C LEU A 377 -3.10 6.64 -7.66
N ASN A 378 -3.43 7.05 -8.87
CA ASN A 378 -2.71 6.58 -10.06
C ASN A 378 -1.39 7.36 -10.21
N ALA A 379 -0.59 7.39 -9.14
CA ALA A 379 0.72 8.01 -9.08
C ALA A 379 1.63 7.22 -8.14
N GLU A 380 2.92 7.27 -8.38
CA GLU A 380 3.94 6.65 -7.55
C GLU A 380 4.77 7.72 -6.85
N ILE A 381 5.11 7.46 -5.60
CA ILE A 381 6.05 8.28 -4.83
C ILE A 381 7.36 7.52 -4.77
N LEU A 382 8.42 8.13 -5.23
CA LEU A 382 9.73 7.53 -5.41
C LEU A 382 10.76 8.35 -4.63
N GLU A 383 11.62 7.67 -3.88
CA GLU A 383 12.74 8.28 -3.19
C GLU A 383 14.05 7.87 -3.84
N PHE A 384 14.84 8.84 -4.29
CA PHE A 384 16.14 8.63 -4.96
C PHE A 384 17.28 9.20 -4.14
N VAL A 385 18.37 8.45 -3.99
CA VAL A 385 19.65 9.03 -3.56
C VAL A 385 20.37 9.59 -4.78
N VAL A 386 20.71 10.85 -4.73
CA VAL A 386 21.39 11.54 -5.84
C VAL A 386 22.84 11.09 -5.93
N LYS A 387 23.19 10.46 -7.04
CA LYS A 387 24.58 10.10 -7.38
C LYS A 387 25.31 11.30 -7.97
N SER A 388 26.64 11.31 -7.87
CA SER A 388 27.48 12.41 -8.38
C SER A 388 27.42 12.59 -9.89
N ASP A 389 27.10 11.52 -10.62
CA ASP A 389 27.00 11.43 -12.09
C ASP A 389 25.56 11.56 -12.59
N SER A 390 24.57 11.71 -11.70
CA SER A 390 23.17 11.90 -12.11
C SER A 390 22.96 13.28 -12.75
N LYS A 391 22.01 13.37 -13.68
CA LYS A 391 21.69 14.62 -14.40
C LYS A 391 21.11 15.72 -13.53
N VAL A 392 20.57 15.35 -12.35
CA VAL A 392 20.02 16.32 -11.38
C VAL A 392 21.08 16.86 -10.43
N ALA A 393 22.25 16.22 -10.36
CA ALA A 393 23.31 16.63 -9.44
C ALA A 393 23.81 18.04 -9.75
N ASN A 394 23.92 18.87 -8.69
CA ASN A 394 24.34 20.27 -8.74
C ASN A 394 23.41 21.20 -9.56
N CYS A 395 22.21 20.76 -9.96
CA CYS A 395 21.22 21.56 -10.66
C CYS A 395 20.22 22.20 -9.70
N ARG A 396 19.68 23.38 -10.04
CA ARG A 396 18.50 23.92 -9.33
C ARG A 396 17.25 23.25 -9.87
N ILE A 397 16.26 23.01 -8.98
CA ILE A 397 15.00 22.37 -9.36
C ILE A 397 14.32 23.07 -10.54
N LYS A 398 14.30 24.42 -10.52
CA LYS A 398 13.69 25.23 -11.60
C LYS A 398 14.37 25.12 -12.96
N ASP A 399 15.64 24.73 -12.99
CA ASP A 399 16.46 24.64 -14.20
C ASP A 399 16.45 23.23 -14.80
N LEU A 400 15.81 22.25 -14.12
CA LEU A 400 15.68 20.90 -14.60
C LEU A 400 14.60 20.77 -15.68
N ASP A 401 14.90 20.03 -16.76
CA ASP A 401 13.88 19.56 -17.71
C ASP A 401 13.08 18.39 -17.10
N PHE A 402 12.31 18.73 -16.05
CA PHE A 402 11.55 17.73 -15.29
C PHE A 402 10.23 17.40 -16.00
N PRO A 403 9.81 16.11 -16.06
CA PRO A 403 8.58 15.73 -16.74
C PRO A 403 7.35 16.47 -16.18
N ARG A 404 6.46 16.95 -17.04
CA ARG A 404 5.23 17.63 -16.62
C ARG A 404 4.29 16.76 -15.78
N ARG A 405 4.43 15.43 -15.85
CA ARG A 405 3.64 14.44 -15.11
C ARG A 405 4.36 13.92 -13.86
N ALA A 406 5.35 14.67 -13.38
CA ALA A 406 6.05 14.39 -12.12
C ALA A 406 6.39 15.70 -11.42
N THR A 407 6.59 15.65 -10.11
CA THR A 407 7.06 16.78 -9.30
C THR A 407 7.97 16.31 -8.19
N ILE A 408 8.94 17.15 -7.80
CA ILE A 408 9.74 16.94 -6.61
C ILE A 408 8.93 17.49 -5.44
N GLY A 409 8.63 16.65 -4.45
CA GLY A 409 7.85 17.02 -3.26
C GLY A 409 8.72 17.58 -2.14
N GLY A 410 9.95 17.03 -2.00
CA GLY A 410 10.88 17.45 -0.97
C GLY A 410 12.24 16.79 -1.12
N VAL A 411 13.16 17.20 -0.27
CA VAL A 411 14.53 16.66 -0.21
C VAL A 411 14.85 16.35 1.25
N ILE A 412 15.52 15.23 1.48
CA ILE A 412 16.06 14.88 2.79
C ILE A 412 17.58 14.99 2.70
N LYS A 413 18.14 15.80 3.58
CA LYS A 413 19.58 16.03 3.68
C LYS A 413 20.00 15.93 5.13
N ASP A 414 21.02 15.12 5.39
CA ASP A 414 21.54 14.90 6.75
C ASP A 414 20.41 14.54 7.75
N ASN A 415 19.48 13.66 7.34
CA ASN A 415 18.27 13.21 8.06
C ASN A 415 17.28 14.36 8.39
N LYS A 416 17.36 15.50 7.69
CA LYS A 416 16.41 16.61 7.85
C LYS A 416 15.62 16.82 6.56
N GLY A 417 14.31 16.90 6.71
CA GLY A 417 13.41 17.20 5.60
C GLY A 417 13.47 18.68 5.20
N ILE A 418 13.38 18.92 3.91
CA ILE A 418 13.35 20.26 3.31
C ILE A 418 12.24 20.28 2.27
N ILE A 419 11.30 21.21 2.38
CA ILE A 419 10.35 21.49 1.30
C ILE A 419 11.10 22.25 0.21
N ALA A 420 11.54 21.50 -0.80
CA ALA A 420 12.44 21.98 -1.82
C ALA A 420 11.69 22.75 -2.92
N LEU A 421 11.82 24.09 -2.93
CA LEU A 421 11.29 24.96 -3.96
C LEU A 421 12.27 25.10 -5.15
N GLY A 422 11.83 25.73 -6.22
CA GLY A 422 12.57 25.86 -7.48
C GLY A 422 14.03 26.34 -7.37
N ASP A 423 14.36 27.15 -6.37
CA ASP A 423 15.73 27.68 -6.15
C ASP A 423 16.64 26.70 -5.39
N TYR A 424 16.10 25.63 -4.82
CA TYR A 424 16.92 24.62 -4.17
C TYR A 424 17.87 23.94 -5.16
N ARG A 425 19.13 23.81 -4.77
CA ARG A 425 20.16 23.10 -5.55
C ARG A 425 20.32 21.69 -5.00
N ILE A 426 20.00 20.71 -5.83
CA ILE A 426 20.14 19.30 -5.50
C ILE A 426 21.63 18.94 -5.50
N LEU A 427 22.11 18.29 -4.43
CA LEU A 427 23.49 17.90 -4.27
C LEU A 427 23.64 16.38 -4.28
N PRO A 428 24.82 15.85 -4.68
CA PRO A 428 25.13 14.44 -4.48
C PRO A 428 24.97 14.03 -3.01
N GLY A 429 24.29 12.90 -2.77
CA GLY A 429 23.96 12.41 -1.43
C GLY A 429 22.61 12.88 -0.90
N ASP A 430 21.99 13.91 -1.49
CA ASP A 430 20.62 14.28 -1.15
C ASP A 430 19.66 13.13 -1.49
N ARG A 431 18.63 12.93 -0.67
CA ARG A 431 17.53 12.01 -0.96
C ARG A 431 16.33 12.84 -1.42
N VAL A 432 15.88 12.58 -2.64
CA VAL A 432 14.85 13.39 -3.31
C VAL A 432 13.56 12.59 -3.41
N VAL A 433 12.48 13.11 -2.83
CA VAL A 433 11.14 12.52 -2.92
C VAL A 433 10.41 13.11 -4.12
N VAL A 434 10.01 12.22 -5.04
CA VAL A 434 9.35 12.57 -6.31
C VAL A 434 7.99 11.90 -6.39
N CYS A 435 6.96 12.66 -6.75
CA CYS A 435 5.67 12.12 -7.16
C CYS A 435 5.58 12.09 -8.68
N ALA A 436 5.25 10.93 -9.26
CA ALA A 436 5.18 10.74 -10.71
C ALA A 436 3.98 9.90 -11.13
N LEU A 437 3.31 10.30 -12.22
CA LEU A 437 2.35 9.43 -12.90
C LEU A 437 3.09 8.31 -13.65
N PRO A 438 2.49 7.11 -13.84
CA PRO A 438 3.17 5.93 -14.38
C PRO A 438 3.95 6.18 -15.68
N ARG A 439 3.39 7.00 -16.58
CA ARG A 439 4.05 7.34 -17.87
C ARG A 439 5.29 8.24 -17.75
N ALA A 440 5.52 8.84 -16.58
CA ALA A 440 6.66 9.73 -16.36
C ALA A 440 7.83 9.04 -15.64
N ILE A 441 7.59 7.90 -15.01
CA ILE A 441 8.52 7.24 -14.10
C ILE A 441 9.86 6.95 -14.78
N LYS A 442 9.87 6.29 -15.94
CA LYS A 442 11.12 5.99 -16.68
C LYS A 442 11.95 7.24 -17.01
N ARG A 443 11.28 8.37 -17.31
CA ARG A 443 11.99 9.63 -17.58
C ARG A 443 12.55 10.23 -16.29
N VAL A 444 11.83 10.10 -15.18
CA VAL A 444 12.31 10.51 -13.85
C VAL A 444 13.53 9.68 -13.46
N GLU A 445 13.44 8.36 -13.50
CA GLU A 445 14.56 7.45 -13.21
C GLU A 445 15.81 7.82 -14.04
N GLY A 446 15.65 8.06 -15.34
CA GLY A 446 16.75 8.47 -16.21
C GLY A 446 17.36 9.86 -15.92
N LEU A 447 16.84 10.61 -14.95
CA LEU A 447 17.44 11.84 -14.43
C LEU A 447 18.28 11.59 -13.19
N PHE A 448 17.93 10.56 -12.38
CA PHE A 448 18.59 10.25 -11.11
C PHE A 448 19.61 9.11 -11.18
N LEU A 449 19.48 8.24 -12.18
CA LEU A 449 20.33 7.04 -12.39
C LEU A 449 21.49 7.30 -13.37
#